data_b18dcc0d83283f2b89c69c58c6e7a28b
#
_entry.id   b18dcc0d83283f2b89c69c58c6e7a28b
#
_cell.length_a   1.000
_cell.length_b   1.000
_cell.length_c   1.000
_cell.angle_alpha   90.00
_cell.angle_beta   90.00
_cell.angle_gamma   90.00
#
_symmetry.space_group_name_H-M   'P 1'
#
loop_
_entity.id
_entity.type
_entity.pdbx_description
1 polymer ?
#
loop_
_entity_poly.entity_id
_entity_poly.type
_entity_poly.pdbx_seq_one_letter_code
_entity_poly.pdbx_strand_id
1 'polypeptide(L)'
;MAQRHGLLSGAGLWSLVFVVLTLGLQWLPGAAQHWQFVRTTYGDGAWWQLFTAQWVHMGTLHAGANVLGMVVLLRAFQGLVSGRLQLLALLGGYAGVAVVLALDPNCVVYAGASGALHGLLAGSACALLVAPPQLPVRRQRMHILACGVLLGLAVKLLVQHFDSSPTATSWLGVATYYPAHEAGALGGLVAVFLGALILPSGLRALRRRRSAASPGTAR
;
A
#
# COMPACT_ATOMS: atom_id res chain seq x y z
N MET A 1 20.10 -11.53 22.35
CA MET A 1 18.66 -11.76 22.61
C MET A 1 17.89 -11.58 21.31
N ALA A 2 17.47 -12.66 20.66
CA ALA A 2 16.65 -12.62 19.45
C ALA A 2 15.24 -12.18 19.86
N GLN A 3 14.82 -10.98 19.46
CA GLN A 3 13.42 -10.60 19.55
C GLN A 3 12.62 -11.60 18.71
N ARG A 4 11.85 -12.44 19.38
CA ARG A 4 10.81 -13.25 18.74
C ARG A 4 9.82 -12.25 18.15
N HIS A 5 9.93 -11.97 16.85
CA HIS A 5 8.89 -11.30 16.10
C HIS A 5 7.72 -12.31 15.99
N GLY A 6 6.86 -12.28 17.00
CA GLY A 6 5.66 -13.11 17.02
C GLY A 6 4.79 -12.79 15.79
N LEU A 7 4.02 -13.77 15.37
CA LEU A 7 2.96 -13.65 14.34
C LEU A 7 1.99 -12.48 14.59
N LEU A 8 2.04 -11.87 15.78
CA LEU A 8 1.23 -10.73 16.23
C LEU A 8 1.99 -9.39 16.16
N SER A 9 3.06 -9.25 15.36
CA SER A 9 3.55 -7.92 15.03
C SER A 9 2.44 -7.14 14.32
N GLY A 10 2.37 -5.81 14.50
CA GLY A 10 1.30 -5.01 13.89
C GLY A 10 1.13 -5.29 12.39
N ALA A 11 2.21 -5.49 11.64
CA ALA A 11 2.16 -5.86 10.22
C ALA A 11 1.53 -7.25 9.98
N GLY A 12 1.75 -8.23 10.87
CA GLY A 12 1.13 -9.55 10.78
C GLY A 12 -0.39 -9.50 11.00
N LEU A 13 -0.86 -8.68 11.94
CA LEU A 13 -2.29 -8.49 12.18
C LEU A 13 -2.99 -7.87 10.97
N TRP A 14 -2.42 -6.81 10.38
CA TRP A 14 -3.01 -6.15 9.21
C TRP A 14 -3.03 -7.06 7.98
N SER A 15 -1.99 -7.87 7.77
CA SER A 15 -1.99 -8.86 6.69
C SER A 15 -3.08 -9.92 6.91
N LEU A 16 -3.26 -10.39 8.12
CA LEU A 16 -4.31 -11.35 8.46
C LEU A 16 -5.70 -10.78 8.20
N VAL A 17 -5.95 -9.54 8.68
CA VAL A 17 -7.22 -8.84 8.43
C VAL A 17 -7.47 -8.69 6.93
N PHE A 18 -6.47 -8.28 6.16
CA PHE A 18 -6.59 -8.16 4.70
C PHE A 18 -6.94 -9.50 4.04
N VAL A 19 -6.23 -10.57 4.40
CA VAL A 19 -6.45 -11.92 3.84
C VAL A 19 -7.87 -12.39 4.18
N VAL A 20 -8.26 -12.30 5.45
CA VAL A 20 -9.59 -12.77 5.92
C VAL A 20 -10.71 -11.99 5.25
N LEU A 21 -10.60 -10.67 5.18
CA LEU A 21 -11.62 -9.83 4.53
C LEU A 21 -11.69 -10.12 3.02
N THR A 22 -10.56 -10.13 2.32
CA THR A 22 -10.52 -10.37 0.88
C THR A 22 -11.09 -11.75 0.53
N LEU A 23 -10.66 -12.80 1.23
CA LEU A 23 -11.16 -14.15 0.96
C LEU A 23 -12.61 -14.30 1.43
N GLY A 24 -12.99 -13.76 2.59
CA GLY A 24 -14.36 -13.80 3.07
C GLY A 24 -15.34 -13.12 2.12
N LEU A 25 -15.00 -11.93 1.62
CA LEU A 25 -15.82 -11.22 0.63
C LEU A 25 -15.86 -11.93 -0.73
N GLN A 26 -14.77 -12.60 -1.13
CA GLN A 26 -14.74 -13.35 -2.38
C GLN A 26 -15.73 -14.53 -2.38
N TRP A 27 -15.96 -15.14 -1.22
CA TRP A 27 -16.88 -16.28 -1.07
C TRP A 27 -18.31 -15.86 -0.73
N LEU A 28 -18.54 -14.57 -0.43
CA LEU A 28 -19.88 -14.06 -0.13
C LEU A 28 -20.64 -13.83 -1.44
N PRO A 29 -21.76 -14.57 -1.69
CA PRO A 29 -22.53 -14.42 -2.92
C PRO A 29 -22.96 -12.98 -3.17
N GLY A 30 -22.74 -12.46 -4.38
CA GLY A 30 -23.14 -11.11 -4.77
C GLY A 30 -22.28 -9.98 -4.20
N ALA A 31 -21.28 -10.25 -3.35
CA ALA A 31 -20.48 -9.19 -2.74
C ALA A 31 -19.71 -8.39 -3.80
N ALA A 32 -19.12 -9.04 -4.80
CA ALA A 32 -18.40 -8.35 -5.86
C ALA A 32 -19.32 -7.37 -6.61
N GLN A 33 -20.52 -7.82 -6.99
CA GLN A 33 -21.49 -7.01 -7.74
C GLN A 33 -22.03 -5.83 -6.91
N HIS A 34 -22.22 -6.02 -5.61
CA HIS A 34 -22.79 -5.00 -4.75
C HIS A 34 -21.77 -3.94 -4.30
N TRP A 35 -20.52 -4.33 -4.11
CA TRP A 35 -19.48 -3.49 -3.51
C TRP A 35 -18.42 -3.00 -4.50
N GLN A 36 -18.40 -3.50 -5.74
CA GLN A 36 -17.55 -2.93 -6.79
C GLN A 36 -17.96 -1.49 -7.09
N PHE A 37 -17.02 -0.70 -7.57
CA PHE A 37 -17.32 0.62 -8.07
C PHE A 37 -18.00 0.50 -9.44
N VAL A 38 -19.14 1.18 -9.59
CA VAL A 38 -19.84 1.33 -10.88
C VAL A 38 -20.18 2.80 -11.04
N ARG A 39 -19.71 3.41 -12.12
CA ARG A 39 -19.83 4.86 -12.35
C ARG A 39 -21.27 5.38 -12.26
N THR A 40 -22.22 4.66 -12.80
CA THR A 40 -23.63 5.07 -12.76
C THR A 40 -24.19 5.06 -11.35
N THR A 41 -24.00 3.98 -10.60
CA THR A 41 -24.46 3.89 -9.21
C THR A 41 -23.73 4.85 -8.27
N TYR A 42 -22.45 5.14 -8.54
CA TYR A 42 -21.73 6.20 -7.84
C TYR A 42 -22.36 7.58 -8.10
N GLY A 43 -22.75 7.88 -9.35
CA GLY A 43 -23.48 9.08 -9.71
C GLY A 43 -24.83 9.20 -8.99
N ASP A 44 -25.48 8.08 -8.72
CA ASP A 44 -26.75 7.98 -7.98
C ASP A 44 -26.55 8.01 -6.45
N GLY A 45 -25.32 8.26 -5.97
CA GLY A 45 -25.03 8.49 -4.56
C GLY A 45 -24.36 7.31 -3.83
N ALA A 46 -23.95 6.24 -4.51
CA ALA A 46 -23.24 5.11 -3.90
C ALA A 46 -21.75 5.42 -3.60
N TRP A 47 -21.47 6.48 -2.86
CA TRP A 47 -20.12 6.97 -2.56
C TRP A 47 -19.23 5.96 -1.81
N TRP A 48 -19.83 5.03 -1.05
CA TRP A 48 -19.09 3.98 -0.34
C TRP A 48 -18.30 3.07 -1.28
N GLN A 49 -18.72 2.96 -2.55
CA GLN A 49 -18.04 2.15 -3.56
C GLN A 49 -16.60 2.62 -3.82
N LEU A 50 -16.26 3.88 -3.54
CA LEU A 50 -14.86 4.37 -3.60
C LEU A 50 -13.92 3.56 -2.68
N PHE A 51 -14.46 3.05 -1.59
CA PHE A 51 -13.70 2.31 -0.58
C PHE A 51 -13.93 0.80 -0.69
N THR A 52 -15.19 0.37 -0.82
CA THR A 52 -15.54 -1.06 -0.80
C THR A 52 -15.05 -1.80 -2.04
N ALA A 53 -14.99 -1.13 -3.20
CA ALA A 53 -14.48 -1.72 -4.44
C ALA A 53 -13.05 -2.26 -4.33
N GLN A 54 -12.26 -1.72 -3.42
CA GLN A 54 -10.88 -2.13 -3.23
C GLN A 54 -10.74 -3.41 -2.37
N TRP A 55 -11.84 -3.94 -1.84
CA TRP A 55 -11.88 -5.16 -1.02
C TRP A 55 -12.51 -6.35 -1.73
N VAL A 56 -13.26 -6.11 -2.81
CA VAL A 56 -13.84 -7.15 -3.65
C VAL A 56 -13.05 -7.35 -4.94
N HIS A 57 -13.21 -8.51 -5.58
CA HIS A 57 -12.43 -8.86 -6.77
C HIS A 57 -13.32 -9.53 -7.81
N MET A 58 -12.99 -9.36 -9.08
CA MET A 58 -13.74 -9.91 -10.20
C MET A 58 -13.56 -11.43 -10.39
N GLY A 59 -12.75 -12.09 -9.56
CA GLY A 59 -12.56 -13.53 -9.61
C GLY A 59 -11.55 -14.01 -8.56
N THR A 60 -11.58 -15.32 -8.29
CA THR A 60 -10.74 -15.96 -7.26
C THR A 60 -9.25 -15.83 -7.54
N LEU A 61 -8.84 -15.94 -8.81
CA LEU A 61 -7.43 -15.76 -9.20
C LEU A 61 -6.97 -14.32 -8.93
N HIS A 62 -7.81 -13.34 -9.25
CA HIS A 62 -7.53 -11.92 -8.97
C HIS A 62 -7.43 -11.67 -7.45
N ALA A 63 -8.36 -12.19 -6.65
CA ALA A 63 -8.30 -12.12 -5.19
C ALA A 63 -7.02 -12.77 -4.65
N GLY A 64 -6.70 -13.99 -5.10
CA GLY A 64 -5.51 -14.73 -4.70
C GLY A 64 -4.21 -14.00 -5.03
N ALA A 65 -4.11 -13.40 -6.22
CA ALA A 65 -2.96 -12.61 -6.62
C ALA A 65 -2.77 -11.37 -5.73
N ASN A 66 -3.85 -10.68 -5.35
CA ASN A 66 -3.77 -9.54 -4.43
C ASN A 66 -3.40 -9.96 -3.00
N VAL A 67 -3.94 -11.08 -2.50
CA VAL A 67 -3.55 -11.65 -1.20
C VAL A 67 -2.07 -12.02 -1.20
N LEU A 68 -1.59 -12.71 -2.23
CA LEU A 68 -0.18 -13.07 -2.37
C LEU A 68 0.69 -11.81 -2.43
N GLY A 69 0.30 -10.81 -3.24
CA GLY A 69 0.99 -9.52 -3.35
C GLY A 69 1.12 -8.82 -1.99
N MET A 70 0.03 -8.77 -1.21
CA MET A 70 0.05 -8.20 0.14
C MET A 70 1.07 -8.91 1.03
N VAL A 71 1.01 -10.24 1.10
CA VAL A 71 1.89 -11.04 1.96
C VAL A 71 3.35 -10.87 1.53
N VAL A 72 3.62 -10.96 0.23
CA VAL A 72 4.99 -10.81 -0.32
C VAL A 72 5.54 -9.42 -0.01
N LEU A 73 4.79 -8.35 -0.24
CA LEU A 73 5.24 -6.98 0.01
C LEU A 73 5.51 -6.73 1.49
N LEU A 74 4.60 -7.13 2.38
CA LEU A 74 4.81 -6.97 3.82
C LEU A 74 6.03 -7.75 4.31
N ARG A 75 6.28 -8.94 3.77
CA ARG A 75 7.46 -9.76 4.11
C ARG A 75 8.76 -9.18 3.53
N ALA A 76 8.73 -8.70 2.29
CA ALA A 76 9.90 -8.10 1.64
C ALA A 76 10.43 -6.88 2.39
N PHE A 77 9.55 -6.08 2.97
CA PHE A 77 9.91 -4.90 3.75
C PHE A 77 9.97 -5.15 5.27
N GLN A 78 9.71 -6.38 5.72
CA GLN A 78 9.73 -6.71 7.15
C GLN A 78 11.13 -6.46 7.76
N GLY A 79 11.19 -5.73 8.88
CA GLY A 79 12.44 -5.36 9.53
C GLY A 79 13.21 -4.22 8.86
N LEU A 80 12.91 -3.87 7.62
CA LEU A 80 13.49 -2.73 6.91
C LEU A 80 12.65 -1.46 7.11
N VAL A 81 11.34 -1.60 7.01
CA VAL A 81 10.35 -0.51 7.17
C VAL A 81 9.46 -0.81 8.36
N SER A 82 9.15 0.19 9.18
CA SER A 82 8.24 0.00 10.31
C SER A 82 6.82 -0.33 9.82
N GLY A 83 6.10 -1.19 10.56
CA GLY A 83 4.73 -1.56 10.22
C GLY A 83 3.78 -0.36 10.14
N ARG A 84 4.04 0.72 10.89
CA ARG A 84 3.28 1.98 10.81
C ARG A 84 3.44 2.67 9.46
N LEU A 85 4.66 2.71 8.91
CA LEU A 85 4.92 3.30 7.60
C LEU A 85 4.36 2.43 6.48
N GLN A 86 4.41 1.10 6.61
CA GLN A 86 3.77 0.18 5.67
C GLN A 86 2.24 0.36 5.67
N LEU A 87 1.62 0.49 6.85
CA LEU A 87 0.18 0.78 6.95
C LEU A 87 -0.15 2.14 6.33
N LEU A 88 0.65 3.18 6.61
CA LEU A 88 0.46 4.50 6.04
C LEU A 88 0.59 4.48 4.51
N ALA A 89 1.56 3.74 3.97
CA ALA A 89 1.72 3.51 2.53
C ALA A 89 0.49 2.84 1.92
N LEU A 90 -0.04 1.81 2.58
CA LEU A 90 -1.23 1.10 2.14
C LEU A 90 -2.47 2.01 2.17
N LEU A 91 -2.70 2.72 3.27
CA LEU A 91 -3.83 3.66 3.41
C LEU A 91 -3.74 4.81 2.40
N GLY A 92 -2.53 5.34 2.16
CA GLY A 92 -2.29 6.32 1.11
C GLY A 92 -2.61 5.78 -0.28
N GLY A 93 -2.27 4.51 -0.53
CA GLY A 93 -2.63 3.81 -1.76
C GLY A 93 -4.15 3.69 -1.93
N TYR A 94 -4.88 3.27 -0.88
CA TYR A 94 -6.35 3.23 -0.90
C TYR A 94 -6.97 4.61 -1.17
N ALA A 95 -6.43 5.66 -0.54
CA ALA A 95 -6.89 7.03 -0.74
C ALA A 95 -6.63 7.51 -2.18
N GLY A 96 -5.45 7.24 -2.73
CA GLY A 96 -5.12 7.58 -4.12
C GLY A 96 -6.06 6.91 -5.12
N VAL A 97 -6.36 5.63 -4.93
CA VAL A 97 -7.35 4.91 -5.75
C VAL A 97 -8.74 5.55 -5.62
N ALA A 98 -9.20 5.82 -4.39
CA ALA A 98 -10.50 6.45 -4.18
C ALA A 98 -10.61 7.81 -4.90
N VAL A 99 -9.53 8.61 -4.90
CA VAL A 99 -9.47 9.90 -5.61
C VAL A 99 -9.61 9.71 -7.12
N VAL A 100 -8.86 8.79 -7.74
CA VAL A 100 -8.97 8.59 -9.19
C VAL A 100 -10.33 8.02 -9.59
N LEU A 101 -10.90 7.11 -8.80
CA LEU A 101 -12.26 6.60 -9.03
C LEU A 101 -13.31 7.71 -8.96
N ALA A 102 -13.14 8.67 -8.06
CA ALA A 102 -14.07 9.80 -7.95
C ALA A 102 -13.95 10.77 -9.15
N LEU A 103 -12.72 11.05 -9.60
CA LEU A 103 -12.42 12.13 -10.54
C LEU A 103 -12.37 11.71 -12.02
N ASP A 104 -11.95 10.47 -12.33
CA ASP A 104 -11.84 10.03 -13.74
C ASP A 104 -13.15 9.46 -14.26
N PRO A 105 -13.84 10.17 -15.17
CA PRO A 105 -15.12 9.72 -15.73
C PRO A 105 -14.99 8.45 -16.58
N ASN A 106 -13.79 8.10 -17.05
CA ASN A 106 -13.55 6.96 -17.92
C ASN A 106 -13.56 5.62 -17.16
N CYS A 107 -13.42 5.64 -15.84
CA CYS A 107 -13.55 4.44 -15.03
C CYS A 107 -15.03 4.04 -14.91
N VAL A 108 -15.46 3.06 -15.69
CA VAL A 108 -16.84 2.57 -15.67
C VAL A 108 -17.07 1.60 -14.51
N VAL A 109 -16.16 0.65 -14.31
CA VAL A 109 -16.24 -0.37 -13.26
C VAL A 109 -14.85 -0.60 -12.68
N TYR A 110 -14.76 -0.77 -11.36
CA TYR A 110 -13.51 -1.11 -10.68
C TYR A 110 -13.75 -2.08 -9.52
N ALA A 111 -12.86 -3.07 -9.39
CA ALA A 111 -12.76 -3.96 -8.24
C ALA A 111 -11.30 -4.44 -8.09
N GLY A 112 -10.80 -4.46 -6.86
CA GLY A 112 -9.48 -5.01 -6.54
C GLY A 112 -8.58 -4.09 -5.72
N ALA A 113 -7.68 -4.70 -4.95
CA ALA A 113 -6.74 -4.01 -4.07
C ALA A 113 -5.42 -3.63 -4.77
N SER A 114 -5.24 -3.98 -6.04
CA SER A 114 -3.94 -3.87 -6.72
C SER A 114 -3.39 -2.44 -6.72
N GLY A 115 -4.25 -1.43 -6.89
CA GLY A 115 -3.83 -0.03 -6.79
C GLY A 115 -3.24 0.31 -5.41
N ALA A 116 -3.91 -0.08 -4.33
CA ALA A 116 -3.40 0.12 -2.98
C ALA A 116 -2.10 -0.66 -2.71
N LEU A 117 -1.92 -1.85 -3.32
CA LEU A 117 -0.67 -2.60 -3.24
C LEU A 117 0.49 -1.89 -3.95
N HIS A 118 0.23 -1.18 -5.06
CA HIS A 118 1.22 -0.30 -5.68
C HIS A 118 1.60 0.85 -4.72
N GLY A 119 0.63 1.37 -3.95
CA GLY A 119 0.87 2.33 -2.89
C GLY A 119 1.74 1.76 -1.76
N LEU A 120 1.45 0.54 -1.31
CA LEU A 120 2.27 -0.16 -0.32
C LEU A 120 3.72 -0.33 -0.80
N LEU A 121 3.92 -0.74 -2.05
CA LEU A 121 5.24 -0.92 -2.65
C LEU A 121 5.98 0.42 -2.74
N ALA A 122 5.37 1.42 -3.36
CA ALA A 122 5.96 2.74 -3.58
C ALA A 122 6.28 3.46 -2.27
N GLY A 123 5.33 3.49 -1.33
CA GLY A 123 5.50 4.10 -0.02
C GLY A 123 6.54 3.39 0.84
N SER A 124 6.58 2.04 0.81
CA SER A 124 7.60 1.29 1.54
C SER A 124 9.00 1.54 0.98
N ALA A 125 9.15 1.62 -0.35
CA ALA A 125 10.41 2.00 -0.96
C ALA A 125 10.81 3.45 -0.63
N CYS A 126 9.87 4.40 -0.63
CA CYS A 126 10.08 5.77 -0.16
C CYS A 126 10.57 5.79 1.29
N ALA A 127 9.98 4.99 2.17
CA ALA A 127 10.38 4.90 3.57
C ALA A 127 11.85 4.52 3.75
N LEU A 128 12.42 3.67 2.88
CA LEU A 128 13.85 3.32 2.89
C LEU A 128 14.76 4.51 2.60
N LEU A 129 14.26 5.54 1.89
CA LEU A 129 15.01 6.77 1.59
C LEU A 129 14.93 7.78 2.74
N VAL A 130 13.74 7.94 3.34
CA VAL A 130 13.44 9.06 4.24
C VAL A 130 13.43 8.68 5.72
N ALA A 131 13.26 7.40 6.06
CA ALA A 131 13.20 6.93 7.45
C ALA A 131 14.47 6.15 7.85
N PRO A 132 14.83 6.14 9.15
CA PRO A 132 15.91 5.29 9.63
C PRO A 132 15.51 3.81 9.52
N PRO A 133 16.42 2.93 9.07
CA PRO A 133 16.14 1.49 8.95
C PRO A 133 15.89 0.86 10.33
N GLN A 134 15.03 -0.15 10.37
CA GLN A 134 14.72 -0.91 11.58
C GLN A 134 15.85 -1.91 11.94
N LEU A 135 16.58 -2.40 10.93
CA LEU A 135 17.73 -3.27 11.08
C LEU A 135 19.04 -2.50 10.87
N PRO A 136 20.16 -2.92 11.44
CA PRO A 136 21.48 -2.31 11.26
C PRO A 136 22.04 -2.64 9.85
N VAL A 137 21.39 -2.11 8.82
CA VAL A 137 21.79 -2.27 7.42
C VAL A 137 22.46 -0.99 6.94
N ARG A 138 23.50 -1.13 6.10
CA ARG A 138 24.16 0.04 5.50
C ARG A 138 23.15 0.89 4.72
N ARG A 139 23.05 2.18 5.07
CA ARG A 139 22.11 3.14 4.46
C ARG A 139 22.23 3.18 2.95
N GLN A 140 23.44 3.11 2.41
CA GLN A 140 23.67 3.06 0.97
C GLN A 140 22.96 1.88 0.29
N ARG A 141 23.01 0.68 0.88
CA ARG A 141 22.30 -0.50 0.32
C ARG A 141 20.79 -0.29 0.31
N MET A 142 20.25 0.35 1.35
CA MET A 142 18.82 0.67 1.42
C MET A 142 18.43 1.68 0.33
N HIS A 143 19.26 2.69 0.09
CA HIS A 143 18.99 3.65 -0.99
C HIS A 143 19.06 2.99 -2.38
N ILE A 144 20.04 2.13 -2.64
CA ILE A 144 20.13 1.38 -3.90
C ILE A 144 18.89 0.51 -4.11
N LEU A 145 18.49 -0.23 -3.08
CA LEU A 145 17.27 -1.04 -3.12
C LEU A 145 16.03 -0.19 -3.40
N ALA A 146 15.87 0.91 -2.67
CA ALA A 146 14.73 1.81 -2.84
C ALA A 146 14.67 2.41 -4.25
N CYS A 147 15.80 2.90 -4.75
CA CYS A 147 15.89 3.45 -6.11
C CYS A 147 15.58 2.38 -7.16
N GLY A 148 16.10 1.16 -7.00
CA GLY A 148 15.82 0.04 -7.90
C GLY A 148 14.33 -0.33 -7.92
N VAL A 149 13.70 -0.42 -6.76
CA VAL A 149 12.26 -0.70 -6.63
C VAL A 149 11.42 0.41 -7.26
N LEU A 150 11.73 1.68 -6.96
CA LEU A 150 10.98 2.83 -7.50
C LEU A 150 11.17 2.95 -9.01
N LEU A 151 12.38 2.71 -9.52
CA LEU A 151 12.65 2.73 -10.96
C LEU A 151 11.88 1.59 -11.67
N GLY A 152 11.95 0.37 -11.16
CA GLY A 152 11.20 -0.77 -11.71
C GLY A 152 9.68 -0.53 -11.70
N LEU A 153 9.17 0.06 -10.61
CA LEU A 153 7.77 0.45 -10.52
C LEU A 153 7.42 1.55 -11.54
N ALA A 154 8.25 2.58 -11.66
CA ALA A 154 8.04 3.66 -12.63
C ALA A 154 8.01 3.13 -14.08
N VAL A 155 8.97 2.27 -14.45
CA VAL A 155 8.97 1.62 -15.77
C VAL A 155 7.70 0.81 -16.00
N LYS A 156 7.28 0.00 -15.01
CA LYS A 156 6.03 -0.76 -15.09
C LYS A 156 4.83 0.15 -15.32
N LEU A 157 4.69 1.21 -14.55
CA LEU A 157 3.56 2.15 -14.66
C LEU A 157 3.59 2.89 -16.01
N LEU A 158 4.76 3.31 -16.49
CA LEU A 158 4.89 3.92 -17.81
C LEU A 158 4.48 2.96 -18.93
N VAL A 159 4.93 1.70 -18.88
CA VAL A 159 4.50 0.70 -19.86
C VAL A 159 2.98 0.53 -19.84
N GLN A 160 2.38 0.46 -18.66
CA GLN A 160 0.92 0.35 -18.51
C GLN A 160 0.18 1.61 -19.00
N HIS A 161 0.75 2.79 -18.76
CA HIS A 161 0.16 4.07 -19.20
C HIS A 161 0.08 4.18 -20.73
N PHE A 162 1.12 3.72 -21.43
CA PHE A 162 1.17 3.74 -22.89
C PHE A 162 0.59 2.49 -23.55
N ASP A 163 0.15 1.51 -22.79
CA ASP A 163 -0.58 0.36 -23.29
C ASP A 163 -1.99 0.78 -23.69
N SER A 164 -2.15 1.11 -24.98
CA SER A 164 -3.40 1.61 -25.56
C SER A 164 -4.47 0.52 -25.71
N SER A 165 -4.24 -0.70 -25.23
CA SER A 165 -5.21 -1.77 -25.29
C SER A 165 -6.28 -1.58 -24.21
N PRO A 166 -7.47 -1.04 -24.53
CA PRO A 166 -8.53 -0.82 -23.53
C PRO A 166 -9.09 -2.14 -22.98
N THR A 167 -8.67 -3.24 -23.55
CA THR A 167 -9.09 -4.61 -23.22
C THR A 167 -7.94 -5.53 -22.90
N ALA A 168 -6.76 -5.00 -22.50
CA ALA A 168 -5.69 -5.84 -22.03
C ALA A 168 -6.21 -6.64 -20.84
N THR A 169 -6.85 -7.76 -21.14
CA THR A 169 -7.12 -8.80 -20.17
C THR A 169 -5.76 -9.21 -19.64
N SER A 170 -5.49 -8.80 -18.42
CA SER A 170 -4.29 -9.26 -17.75
C SER A 170 -4.30 -10.80 -17.76
N TRP A 171 -3.15 -11.42 -17.55
CA TRP A 171 -3.06 -12.89 -17.36
C TRP A 171 -4.05 -13.41 -16.29
N LEU A 172 -4.67 -12.52 -15.50
CA LEU A 172 -5.73 -12.81 -14.55
C LEU A 172 -7.13 -12.94 -15.19
N GLY A 173 -7.26 -12.75 -16.50
CA GLY A 173 -8.55 -12.84 -17.21
C GLY A 173 -9.53 -11.71 -16.91
N VAL A 174 -9.06 -10.62 -16.29
CA VAL A 174 -9.89 -9.45 -15.94
C VAL A 174 -9.27 -8.17 -16.52
N ALA A 175 -10.13 -7.24 -16.95
CA ALA A 175 -9.69 -5.93 -17.39
C ALA A 175 -9.01 -5.17 -16.23
N THR A 176 -7.88 -4.57 -16.51
CA THR A 176 -7.12 -3.81 -15.52
C THR A 176 -7.26 -2.32 -15.79
N TYR A 177 -7.74 -1.59 -14.79
CA TYR A 177 -7.80 -0.12 -14.82
C TYR A 177 -6.46 0.44 -14.30
N TYR A 178 -5.53 0.72 -15.21
CA TYR A 178 -4.16 1.15 -14.91
C TYR A 178 -4.04 2.47 -14.13
N PRO A 179 -4.90 3.50 -14.35
CA PRO A 179 -4.84 4.72 -13.55
C PRO A 179 -4.96 4.50 -12.05
N ALA A 180 -5.63 3.42 -11.61
CA ALA A 180 -5.66 3.05 -10.19
C ALA A 180 -4.30 2.61 -9.66
N HIS A 181 -3.43 1.99 -10.48
CA HIS A 181 -2.07 1.62 -10.09
C HIS A 181 -1.20 2.87 -9.89
N GLU A 182 -1.31 3.84 -10.80
CA GLU A 182 -0.58 5.11 -10.77
C GLU A 182 -1.01 5.95 -9.55
N ALA A 183 -2.32 6.15 -9.38
CA ALA A 183 -2.88 6.90 -8.28
C ALA A 183 -2.58 6.26 -6.92
N GLY A 184 -2.65 4.92 -6.86
CA GLY A 184 -2.27 4.18 -5.66
C GLY A 184 -0.79 4.36 -5.31
N ALA A 185 0.11 4.21 -6.29
CA ALA A 185 1.54 4.42 -6.08
C ALA A 185 1.84 5.84 -5.59
N LEU A 186 1.26 6.86 -6.23
CA LEU A 186 1.41 8.26 -5.82
C LEU A 186 0.87 8.50 -4.41
N GLY A 187 -0.32 7.98 -4.10
CA GLY A 187 -0.94 8.12 -2.78
C GLY A 187 -0.07 7.51 -1.67
N GLY A 188 0.49 6.33 -1.89
CA GLY A 188 1.40 5.69 -0.95
C GLY A 188 2.71 6.47 -0.74
N LEU A 189 3.31 6.98 -1.83
CA LEU A 189 4.50 7.86 -1.77
C LEU A 189 4.22 9.10 -0.94
N VAL A 190 3.17 9.84 -1.26
CA VAL A 190 2.80 11.10 -0.60
C VAL A 190 2.53 10.86 0.88
N ALA A 191 1.74 9.83 1.22
CA ALA A 191 1.40 9.53 2.60
C ALA A 191 2.64 9.24 3.45
N VAL A 192 3.58 8.45 2.94
CA VAL A 192 4.82 8.11 3.67
C VAL A 192 5.75 9.33 3.76
N PHE A 193 5.90 10.09 2.68
CA PHE A 193 6.74 11.28 2.67
C PHE A 193 6.25 12.31 3.72
N LEU A 194 4.96 12.63 3.72
CA LEU A 194 4.34 13.52 4.70
C LEU A 194 4.43 12.96 6.12
N GLY A 195 4.14 11.65 6.30
CA GLY A 195 4.27 10.99 7.59
C GLY A 195 5.69 11.04 8.14
N ALA A 196 6.70 10.89 7.27
CA ALA A 196 8.11 10.99 7.65
C ALA A 196 8.52 12.43 8.04
N LEU A 197 7.89 13.45 7.48
CA LEU A 197 8.11 14.85 7.89
C LEU A 197 7.50 15.18 9.26
N ILE A 198 6.33 14.62 9.56
CA ILE A 198 5.57 14.91 10.78
C ILE A 198 6.11 14.13 11.99
N LEU A 199 6.43 12.82 11.80
CA LEU A 199 6.87 11.91 12.86
C LEU A 199 8.26 12.20 13.48
N PRO A 200 9.29 12.74 12.77
CA PRO A 200 10.61 12.95 13.36
C PRO A 200 10.67 14.02 14.45
N SER A 201 9.73 14.94 14.50
CA SER A 201 9.70 16.01 15.51
C SER A 201 9.44 15.44 16.91
N GLY A 202 8.53 14.47 17.04
CA GLY A 202 8.22 13.81 18.31
C GLY A 202 9.33 12.87 18.80
N LEU A 203 9.94 12.10 17.91
CA LEU A 203 11.02 11.17 18.26
C LEU A 203 12.33 11.87 18.61
N ARG A 204 12.66 12.98 17.95
CA ARG A 204 13.80 13.83 18.31
C ARG A 204 13.59 14.53 19.64
N ALA A 205 12.38 14.99 19.93
CA ALA A 205 12.03 15.57 21.23
C ALA A 205 12.12 14.55 22.37
N LEU A 206 11.67 13.31 22.17
CA LEU A 206 11.80 12.21 23.14
C LEU A 206 13.24 11.76 23.35
N ARG A 207 14.08 11.70 22.30
CA ARG A 207 15.53 11.43 22.43
C ARG A 207 16.24 12.55 23.19
N ARG A 208 15.96 13.82 22.89
CA ARG A 208 16.52 14.97 23.61
C ARG A 208 16.13 14.97 25.09
N ARG A 209 14.87 14.63 25.41
CA ARG A 209 14.41 14.51 26.81
C ARG A 209 15.11 13.36 27.54
N ARG A 210 15.35 12.20 26.91
CA ARG A 210 16.10 11.08 27.52
C ARG A 210 17.57 11.40 27.72
N SER A 211 18.23 12.10 26.79
CA SER A 211 19.62 12.55 26.95
C SER A 211 19.76 13.63 28.00
N ALA A 212 18.75 14.48 28.19
CA ALA A 212 18.75 15.51 29.25
C ALA A 212 18.38 14.96 30.65
N ALA A 213 17.74 13.79 30.71
CA ALA A 213 17.32 13.14 31.97
C ALA A 213 18.34 12.09 32.48
N SER A 214 19.47 11.90 31.79
CA SER A 214 20.59 11.10 32.31
C SER A 214 21.49 12.00 33.17
N PRO A 215 21.40 11.97 34.52
CA PRO A 215 22.33 12.74 35.37
C PRO A 215 23.70 12.12 35.18
N GLY A 216 24.67 12.95 34.79
CA GLY A 216 26.05 12.58 34.77
C GLY A 216 26.44 11.98 36.12
N THR A 217 26.81 10.72 36.13
CA THR A 217 27.64 10.20 37.20
C THR A 217 29.01 10.85 37.06
N ALA A 218 29.14 12.00 37.68
CA ALA A 218 30.44 12.60 37.92
C ALA A 218 31.21 11.71 38.87
N ARG A 219 32.35 11.26 38.42
CA ARG A 219 33.55 11.04 39.26
C ARG A 219 34.74 11.56 38.52
#